data_f26fe08f30296e1a56496a837172a5dd
#
_entry.id   f26fe08f30296e1a56496a837172a5dd
#
_cell.length_a   1.000
_cell.length_b   1.000
_cell.length_c   1.000
_cell.angle_alpha   90.00
_cell.angle_beta   90.00
_cell.angle_gamma   90.00
#
_symmetry.space_group_name_H-M   'P 1'
#
loop_
_entity.id
_entity.type
_entity.pdbx_description
1 polymer ?
#
loop_
_entity_poly.entity_id
_entity_poly.type
_entity_poly.pdbx_seq_one_letter_code
_entity_poly.pdbx_strand_id
1 'polypeptide(L)'
;IIVDKKTVKVSEDGYFVFGLDRDRKFDVTITKTLNGKKEIFTKKVLKRKYRIQRIDGLPENKVTPPESVYKRIREENNKIGEARAINSNLPFFKDQFIMPVEGIISGVYGSQRILNGKPKWPHYGIDIAAKKGTMIKSSASGIVTMAEDDLYYTGGTIIMDHGHGISTIYSHLQSVMVSVGDKINQGDIIGTVGSTGRSTGPCLLYTSDAADEV
;
A
#
# COMPACT_ATOMS: atom_id res chain seq x y z
N ILE A 1 -19.18 10.69 10.82
CA ILE A 1 -18.29 11.57 10.05
C ILE A 1 -18.51 11.31 8.57
N ILE A 2 -18.58 12.39 7.78
CA ILE A 2 -18.60 12.33 6.31
C ILE A 2 -17.41 13.13 5.81
N VAL A 3 -16.58 12.51 5.00
CA VAL A 3 -15.47 13.18 4.31
C VAL A 3 -15.86 13.33 2.84
N ASP A 4 -15.95 14.57 2.37
CA ASP A 4 -16.56 14.94 1.09
C ASP A 4 -18.02 14.40 0.98
N LYS A 5 -18.21 13.26 0.33
CA LYS A 5 -19.51 12.61 0.18
C LYS A 5 -19.55 11.18 0.75
N LYS A 6 -18.42 10.70 1.29
CA LYS A 6 -18.29 9.32 1.80
C LYS A 6 -18.39 9.30 3.32
N THR A 7 -19.20 8.37 3.85
CA THR A 7 -19.23 8.10 5.28
C THR A 7 -17.96 7.38 5.68
N VAL A 8 -17.30 7.90 6.70
CA VAL A 8 -16.04 7.34 7.23
C VAL A 8 -16.35 6.68 8.58
N LYS A 9 -15.78 5.51 8.78
CA LYS A 9 -15.88 4.74 10.02
C LYS A 9 -15.16 5.49 11.15
N VAL A 10 -15.80 5.52 12.33
CA VAL A 10 -15.26 6.18 13.52
C VAL A 10 -15.09 5.12 14.60
N SER A 11 -13.95 5.11 15.28
CA SER A 11 -13.71 4.25 16.43
C SER A 11 -14.50 4.70 17.66
N GLU A 12 -14.64 3.83 18.65
CA GLU A 12 -15.38 4.13 19.89
C GLU A 12 -14.80 5.33 20.64
N ASP A 13 -13.48 5.53 20.56
CA ASP A 13 -12.74 6.66 21.14
C ASP A 13 -12.68 7.90 20.22
N GLY A 14 -13.44 7.90 19.11
CA GLY A 14 -13.66 9.07 18.25
C GLY A 14 -12.62 9.31 17.15
N TYR A 15 -11.68 8.39 16.92
CA TYR A 15 -10.72 8.50 15.82
C TYR A 15 -11.30 8.01 14.50
N PHE A 16 -10.87 8.61 13.42
CA PHE A 16 -11.16 8.17 12.06
C PHE A 16 -9.96 8.48 11.15
N VAL A 17 -9.89 7.76 10.05
CA VAL A 17 -8.83 7.91 9.05
C VAL A 17 -9.45 7.89 7.66
N PHE A 18 -8.85 8.61 6.72
CA PHE A 18 -9.23 8.60 5.31
C PHE A 18 -8.01 8.88 4.43
N GLY A 19 -8.02 8.31 3.23
CA GLY A 19 -7.02 8.57 2.20
C GLY A 19 -7.40 9.77 1.33
N LEU A 20 -6.42 10.39 0.72
CA LEU A 20 -6.58 11.40 -0.32
C LEU A 20 -5.84 10.95 -1.57
N ASP A 21 -6.52 11.03 -2.70
CA ASP A 21 -5.94 10.81 -4.02
C ASP A 21 -4.62 11.57 -4.19
N ARG A 22 -3.62 10.89 -4.77
CA ARG A 22 -2.32 11.49 -5.12
C ARG A 22 -2.45 12.78 -5.90
N ASP A 23 -3.37 12.82 -6.86
CA ASP A 23 -3.57 13.92 -7.79
C ASP A 23 -4.74 14.83 -7.42
N ARG A 24 -5.22 14.72 -6.18
CA ARG A 24 -6.32 15.54 -5.68
C ARG A 24 -6.03 17.04 -5.83
N LYS A 25 -7.00 17.77 -6.38
CA LYS A 25 -6.89 19.22 -6.68
C LYS A 25 -7.76 20.10 -5.78
N PHE A 26 -8.72 19.49 -5.08
CA PHE A 26 -9.73 20.19 -4.30
C PHE A 26 -9.48 20.02 -2.81
N ASP A 27 -9.87 21.04 -2.04
CA ASP A 27 -9.86 20.96 -0.58
C ASP A 27 -10.78 19.83 -0.09
N VAL A 28 -10.50 19.30 1.09
CA VAL A 28 -11.31 18.26 1.70
C VAL A 28 -12.32 18.87 2.66
N THR A 29 -13.57 18.43 2.56
CA THR A 29 -14.66 18.85 3.46
C THR A 29 -14.99 17.71 4.41
N ILE A 30 -14.91 17.98 5.71
CA ILE A 30 -15.23 17.02 6.77
C ILE A 30 -16.50 17.51 7.46
N THR A 31 -17.55 16.71 7.42
CA THR A 31 -18.81 16.99 8.13
C THR A 31 -18.94 16.08 9.33
N LYS A 32 -19.00 16.65 10.51
CA LYS A 32 -19.30 15.96 11.78
C LYS A 32 -20.74 16.22 12.14
N THR A 33 -21.49 15.17 12.44
CA THR A 33 -22.85 15.27 12.99
C THR A 33 -22.85 14.66 14.38
N LEU A 34 -23.19 15.45 15.39
CA LEU A 34 -23.32 15.01 16.77
C LEU A 34 -24.60 15.59 17.37
N ASN A 35 -25.47 14.74 17.95
CA ASN A 35 -26.76 15.15 18.54
C ASN A 35 -27.59 16.05 17.60
N GLY A 36 -27.64 15.70 16.32
CA GLY A 36 -28.37 16.45 15.28
C GLY A 36 -27.71 17.75 14.81
N LYS A 37 -26.65 18.22 15.47
CA LYS A 37 -25.88 19.39 15.05
C LYS A 37 -24.81 19.01 14.05
N LYS A 38 -24.75 19.75 12.93
CA LYS A 38 -23.71 19.60 11.90
C LYS A 38 -22.64 20.65 12.06
N GLU A 39 -21.39 20.22 12.04
CA GLU A 39 -20.19 21.05 11.97
C GLU A 39 -19.44 20.71 10.69
N ILE A 40 -19.01 21.71 9.93
CA ILE A 40 -18.31 21.53 8.67
C ILE A 40 -16.92 22.13 8.78
N PHE A 41 -15.91 21.35 8.46
CA PHE A 41 -14.51 21.74 8.43
C PHE A 41 -13.97 21.58 7.02
N THR A 42 -13.31 22.61 6.51
CA THR A 42 -12.58 22.54 5.25
C THR A 42 -11.08 22.54 5.51
N LYS A 43 -10.38 21.58 4.93
CA LYS A 43 -8.92 21.49 5.01
C LYS A 43 -8.33 21.66 3.62
N LYS A 44 -7.42 22.62 3.50
CA LYS A 44 -6.70 22.91 2.26
C LYS A 44 -5.78 21.77 1.89
N VAL A 45 -5.86 21.30 0.64
CA VAL A 45 -4.96 20.32 0.08
C VAL A 45 -3.85 21.02 -0.69
N LEU A 46 -2.61 20.81 -0.24
CA LEU A 46 -1.44 21.42 -0.88
C LEU A 46 -1.04 20.63 -2.11
N LYS A 47 -0.86 21.31 -3.23
CA LYS A 47 -0.33 20.69 -4.46
C LYS A 47 1.08 20.19 -4.22
N ARG A 48 1.31 18.90 -4.48
CA ARG A 48 2.63 18.28 -4.45
C ARG A 48 3.17 18.11 -5.87
N LYS A 49 4.45 18.44 -6.08
CA LYS A 49 5.16 18.11 -7.30
C LYS A 49 5.85 16.76 -7.10
N TYR A 50 5.51 15.80 -7.94
CA TYR A 50 6.10 14.46 -7.91
C TYR A 50 7.27 14.36 -8.88
N ARG A 51 8.28 13.58 -8.52
CA ARG A 51 9.43 13.32 -9.39
C ARG A 51 9.01 12.43 -10.56
N ILE A 52 9.66 12.63 -11.71
CA ILE A 52 9.54 11.70 -12.85
C ILE A 52 10.77 10.79 -12.79
N GLN A 53 10.53 9.49 -12.69
CA GLN A 53 11.56 8.46 -12.71
C GLN A 53 11.54 7.79 -14.09
N ARG A 54 12.62 7.96 -14.86
CA ARG A 54 12.82 7.30 -16.14
C ARG A 54 13.71 6.09 -15.94
N ILE A 55 13.27 4.94 -16.40
CA ILE A 55 13.99 3.66 -16.32
C ILE A 55 14.00 3.08 -17.72
N ASP A 56 15.17 3.03 -18.35
CA ASP A 56 15.35 2.52 -19.70
C ASP A 56 16.16 1.21 -19.67
N GLY A 57 16.14 0.46 -20.79
CA GLY A 57 16.85 -0.83 -20.89
C GLY A 57 16.16 -2.00 -20.20
N LEU A 58 14.91 -1.87 -19.82
CA LEU A 58 14.12 -2.99 -19.29
C LEU A 58 13.73 -3.96 -20.41
N PRO A 59 13.72 -5.29 -20.14
CA PRO A 59 13.13 -6.25 -21.06
C PRO A 59 11.67 -5.89 -21.38
N GLU A 60 11.29 -5.97 -22.67
CA GLU A 60 9.97 -5.51 -23.11
C GLU A 60 8.81 -6.24 -22.41
N ASN A 61 8.96 -7.53 -22.11
CA ASN A 61 7.97 -8.30 -21.34
C ASN A 61 7.79 -7.83 -19.89
N LYS A 62 8.74 -7.05 -19.34
CA LYS A 62 8.60 -6.39 -18.02
C LYS A 62 7.87 -5.05 -18.13
N VAL A 63 7.89 -4.43 -19.32
CA VAL A 63 7.21 -3.15 -19.59
C VAL A 63 5.80 -3.40 -20.12
N THR A 64 5.65 -4.34 -21.06
CA THR A 64 4.37 -4.74 -21.66
C THR A 64 4.26 -6.27 -21.56
N PRO A 65 3.45 -6.79 -20.62
CA PRO A 65 3.29 -8.24 -20.48
C PRO A 65 2.73 -8.88 -21.74
N PRO A 66 3.09 -10.13 -22.04
CA PRO A 66 2.45 -10.87 -23.12
C PRO A 66 0.99 -11.18 -22.78
N GLU A 67 0.16 -11.30 -23.80
CA GLU A 67 -1.29 -11.54 -23.65
C GLU A 67 -1.59 -12.80 -22.82
N SER A 68 -0.74 -13.81 -22.94
CA SER A 68 -0.86 -15.09 -22.21
C SER A 68 -0.91 -14.95 -20.70
N VAL A 69 -0.40 -13.85 -20.13
CA VAL A 69 -0.41 -13.63 -18.67
C VAL A 69 -1.51 -12.67 -18.20
N TYR A 70 -2.29 -12.07 -19.08
CA TYR A 70 -3.33 -11.10 -18.69
C TYR A 70 -4.39 -11.69 -17.78
N LYS A 71 -4.78 -12.95 -18.01
CA LYS A 71 -5.75 -13.63 -17.13
C LYS A 71 -5.20 -13.75 -15.71
N ARG A 72 -3.96 -14.24 -15.57
CA ARG A 72 -3.25 -14.35 -14.29
C ARG A 72 -3.17 -12.99 -13.58
N ILE A 73 -2.73 -11.94 -14.28
CA ILE A 73 -2.62 -10.57 -13.72
C ILE A 73 -3.98 -10.08 -13.20
N ARG A 74 -5.06 -10.32 -13.94
CA ARG A 74 -6.41 -9.90 -13.52
C ARG A 74 -6.85 -10.62 -12.25
N GLU A 75 -6.67 -11.94 -12.19
CA GLU A 75 -7.01 -12.74 -11.02
C GLU A 75 -6.22 -12.32 -9.79
N GLU A 76 -4.91 -12.06 -9.94
CA GLU A 76 -4.04 -11.59 -8.87
C GLU A 76 -4.43 -10.18 -8.39
N ASN A 77 -4.74 -9.26 -9.31
CA ASN A 77 -5.21 -7.91 -8.95
C ASN A 77 -6.55 -7.95 -8.20
N ASN A 78 -7.46 -8.86 -8.57
CA ASN A 78 -8.72 -9.05 -7.83
C ASN A 78 -8.46 -9.52 -6.40
N LYS A 79 -7.59 -10.52 -6.20
CA LYS A 79 -7.19 -11.01 -4.87
C LYS A 79 -6.59 -9.86 -4.02
N ILE A 80 -5.69 -9.07 -4.60
CA ILE A 80 -5.10 -7.90 -3.92
C ILE A 80 -6.20 -6.91 -3.54
N GLY A 81 -7.13 -6.61 -4.46
CA GLY A 81 -8.27 -5.73 -4.20
C GLY A 81 -9.15 -6.24 -3.06
N GLU A 82 -9.50 -7.52 -3.06
CA GLU A 82 -10.29 -8.15 -1.99
C GLU A 82 -9.59 -8.08 -0.63
N ALA A 83 -8.29 -8.39 -0.59
CA ALA A 83 -7.50 -8.32 0.65
C ALA A 83 -7.40 -6.90 1.21
N ARG A 84 -7.31 -5.88 0.35
CA ARG A 84 -7.27 -4.46 0.73
C ARG A 84 -8.63 -3.89 1.10
N ALA A 85 -9.72 -4.43 0.56
CA ALA A 85 -11.08 -3.97 0.83
C ALA A 85 -11.57 -4.29 2.25
N ILE A 86 -10.81 -5.08 3.01
CA ILE A 86 -11.16 -5.43 4.39
C ILE A 86 -11.14 -4.16 5.26
N ASN A 87 -12.24 -3.93 5.96
CA ASN A 87 -12.44 -2.77 6.82
C ASN A 87 -12.88 -3.23 8.22
N SER A 88 -11.97 -3.81 8.97
CA SER A 88 -12.21 -4.32 10.32
C SER A 88 -12.33 -3.21 11.38
N ASN A 89 -12.66 -3.60 12.61
CA ASN A 89 -12.72 -2.71 13.79
C ASN A 89 -11.39 -2.72 14.58
N LEU A 90 -10.30 -3.23 14.01
CA LEU A 90 -9.01 -3.24 14.69
C LEU A 90 -8.56 -1.82 15.03
N PRO A 91 -7.91 -1.61 16.20
CA PRO A 91 -7.54 -0.28 16.67
C PRO A 91 -6.18 0.20 16.13
N PHE A 92 -5.44 -0.66 15.41
CA PHE A 92 -4.03 -0.46 15.07
C PHE A 92 -3.78 0.63 14.01
N PHE A 93 -4.82 1.06 13.28
CA PHE A 93 -4.72 2.20 12.36
C PHE A 93 -4.28 3.50 13.03
N LYS A 94 -4.40 3.59 14.37
CA LYS A 94 -3.98 4.75 15.18
C LYS A 94 -2.52 4.71 15.60
N ASP A 95 -1.87 3.55 15.49
CA ASP A 95 -0.52 3.35 15.98
C ASP A 95 0.49 4.07 15.09
N GLN A 96 1.63 4.42 15.65
CA GLN A 96 2.75 4.93 14.87
C GLN A 96 3.38 3.77 14.09
N PHE A 97 3.30 3.82 12.77
CA PHE A 97 3.91 2.81 11.90
C PHE A 97 5.43 2.95 11.89
N ILE A 98 6.14 1.83 12.05
CA ILE A 98 7.60 1.79 11.99
C ILE A 98 8.07 1.41 10.57
N MET A 99 9.32 1.73 10.25
CA MET A 99 9.95 1.26 9.03
C MET A 99 10.15 -0.25 9.07
N PRO A 100 9.69 -0.99 8.03
CA PRO A 100 9.70 -2.45 8.04
C PRO A 100 11.10 -3.06 7.88
N VAL A 101 12.03 -2.32 7.33
CA VAL A 101 13.42 -2.73 7.11
C VAL A 101 14.32 -1.51 7.08
N GLU A 102 15.56 -1.66 7.54
CA GLU A 102 16.61 -0.65 7.35
C GLU A 102 17.17 -0.74 5.94
N GLY A 103 17.32 0.41 5.26
CA GLY A 103 17.81 0.45 3.90
C GLY A 103 17.76 1.84 3.29
N ILE A 104 18.18 1.93 2.04
CA ILE A 104 18.19 3.18 1.28
C ILE A 104 16.84 3.35 0.58
N ILE A 105 16.18 4.49 0.78
CA ILE A 105 14.96 4.82 0.03
C ILE A 105 15.35 5.12 -1.43
N SER A 106 15.10 4.15 -2.30
CA SER A 106 15.41 4.21 -3.74
C SER A 106 14.23 4.65 -4.60
N GLY A 107 13.01 4.51 -4.09
CA GLY A 107 11.77 4.99 -4.71
C GLY A 107 10.88 5.67 -3.69
N VAL A 108 10.22 6.77 -4.06
CA VAL A 108 9.33 7.52 -3.18
C VAL A 108 7.90 7.52 -3.72
N TYR A 109 6.93 7.55 -2.79
CA TYR A 109 5.51 7.61 -3.12
C TYR A 109 5.19 8.75 -4.09
N GLY A 110 4.35 8.45 -5.06
CA GLY A 110 3.82 9.38 -6.04
C GLY A 110 4.74 9.65 -7.23
N SER A 111 5.96 9.09 -7.28
CA SER A 111 6.85 9.26 -8.43
C SER A 111 6.20 8.74 -9.71
N GLN A 112 6.17 9.58 -10.77
CA GLN A 112 5.69 9.17 -12.09
C GLN A 112 6.75 8.30 -12.77
N ARG A 113 6.44 7.05 -13.05
CA ARG A 113 7.34 6.13 -13.75
C ARG A 113 7.16 6.18 -15.26
N ILE A 114 8.27 6.26 -15.99
CA ILE A 114 8.35 6.12 -17.45
C ILE A 114 9.33 4.97 -17.71
N LEU A 115 8.84 3.86 -18.24
CA LEU A 115 9.61 2.64 -18.50
C LEU A 115 9.82 2.48 -20.01
N ASN A 116 11.08 2.46 -20.48
CA ASN A 116 11.43 2.42 -21.90
C ASN A 116 10.63 3.45 -22.72
N GLY A 117 10.54 4.69 -22.21
CA GLY A 117 9.77 5.77 -22.85
C GLY A 117 8.26 5.70 -22.68
N LYS A 118 7.69 4.60 -22.15
CA LYS A 118 6.25 4.41 -21.96
C LYS A 118 5.79 4.88 -20.57
N PRO A 119 4.88 5.86 -20.45
CA PRO A 119 4.30 6.24 -19.15
C PRO A 119 3.59 5.06 -18.49
N LYS A 120 3.78 4.90 -17.19
CA LYS A 120 3.15 3.87 -16.35
C LYS A 120 2.42 4.53 -15.19
N TRP A 121 1.66 3.74 -14.43
CA TRP A 121 1.03 4.22 -13.20
C TRP A 121 2.07 4.81 -12.24
N PRO A 122 1.72 5.84 -11.47
CA PRO A 122 2.57 6.35 -10.42
C PRO A 122 2.99 5.26 -9.43
N HIS A 123 4.09 5.50 -8.75
CA HIS A 123 4.57 4.60 -7.71
C HIS A 123 3.80 4.85 -6.40
N TYR A 124 2.91 3.93 -6.04
CA TYR A 124 2.08 4.04 -4.84
C TYR A 124 2.71 3.38 -3.61
N GLY A 125 3.98 3.64 -3.38
CA GLY A 125 4.71 3.09 -2.24
C GLY A 125 6.09 3.70 -2.10
N ILE A 126 6.89 3.13 -1.22
CA ILE A 126 8.32 3.41 -1.11
C ILE A 126 9.10 2.16 -1.45
N ASP A 127 10.19 2.32 -2.19
CA ASP A 127 11.13 1.25 -2.46
C ASP A 127 12.30 1.39 -1.47
N ILE A 128 12.55 0.36 -0.66
CA ILE A 128 13.63 0.32 0.32
C ILE A 128 14.65 -0.70 -0.16
N ALA A 129 15.77 -0.23 -0.71
CA ALA A 129 16.85 -1.10 -1.12
C ALA A 129 17.59 -1.65 0.10
N ALA A 130 17.62 -2.97 0.22
CA ALA A 130 18.28 -3.68 1.30
C ALA A 130 18.84 -5.01 0.78
N LYS A 131 19.79 -5.60 1.52
CA LYS A 131 20.42 -6.87 1.13
C LYS A 131 19.36 -7.99 1.05
N LYS A 132 19.43 -8.82 0.00
CA LYS A 132 18.59 -10.01 -0.14
C LYS A 132 18.69 -10.89 1.12
N GLY A 133 17.54 -11.34 1.63
CA GLY A 133 17.45 -12.13 2.85
C GLY A 133 17.39 -11.30 4.14
N THR A 134 17.47 -9.96 4.08
CA THR A 134 17.26 -9.11 5.28
C THR A 134 15.85 -9.33 5.83
N MET A 135 15.72 -9.49 7.14
CA MET A 135 14.43 -9.68 7.81
C MET A 135 13.54 -8.45 7.69
N ILE A 136 12.27 -8.68 7.36
CA ILE A 136 11.24 -7.65 7.26
C ILE A 136 10.35 -7.75 8.50
N LYS A 137 10.16 -6.61 9.16
CA LYS A 137 9.28 -6.46 10.32
C LYS A 137 7.92 -5.94 9.90
N SER A 138 6.87 -6.34 10.60
CA SER A 138 5.58 -5.69 10.49
C SER A 138 5.64 -4.25 10.95
N SER A 139 5.13 -3.33 10.13
CA SER A 139 5.14 -1.89 10.43
C SER A 139 4.16 -1.50 11.53
N ALA A 140 3.11 -2.26 11.73
CA ALA A 140 2.10 -2.09 12.79
C ALA A 140 1.49 -3.45 13.15
N SER A 141 0.83 -3.55 14.29
CA SER A 141 0.04 -4.73 14.63
C SER A 141 -1.14 -4.88 13.67
N GLY A 142 -1.56 -6.12 13.37
CA GLY A 142 -2.64 -6.36 12.43
C GLY A 142 -2.95 -7.83 12.21
N ILE A 143 -3.79 -8.07 11.19
CA ILE A 143 -4.13 -9.43 10.74
C ILE A 143 -3.70 -9.57 9.29
N VAL A 144 -3.05 -10.68 8.96
CA VAL A 144 -2.65 -10.99 7.58
C VAL A 144 -3.90 -11.31 6.75
N THR A 145 -4.12 -10.54 5.69
CA THR A 145 -5.25 -10.70 4.77
C THR A 145 -4.84 -11.34 3.43
N MET A 146 -3.54 -11.31 3.12
CA MET A 146 -2.95 -12.01 1.98
C MET A 146 -1.52 -12.43 2.31
N ALA A 147 -1.14 -13.64 1.87
CA ALA A 147 0.21 -14.17 1.93
C ALA A 147 0.42 -15.06 0.69
N GLU A 148 1.14 -14.56 -0.31
CA GLU A 148 1.38 -15.21 -1.61
C GLU A 148 2.87 -15.18 -1.93
N ASP A 149 3.41 -16.29 -2.45
CA ASP A 149 4.84 -16.40 -2.73
C ASP A 149 5.23 -15.88 -4.13
N ASP A 150 4.32 -15.92 -5.10
CA ASP A 150 4.64 -15.65 -6.51
C ASP A 150 3.51 -14.96 -7.26
N LEU A 151 3.32 -13.66 -7.04
CA LEU A 151 2.47 -12.84 -7.90
C LEU A 151 3.29 -12.25 -9.06
N TYR A 152 2.68 -12.13 -10.23
CA TYR A 152 3.35 -11.75 -11.47
C TYR A 152 4.12 -10.42 -11.36
N TYR A 153 3.48 -9.40 -10.77
CA TYR A 153 4.12 -8.09 -10.59
C TYR A 153 4.81 -7.93 -9.25
N THR A 154 4.18 -8.34 -8.19
CA THR A 154 4.64 -8.05 -6.82
C THR A 154 5.47 -9.17 -6.20
N GLY A 155 5.50 -10.36 -6.86
CA GLY A 155 6.25 -11.50 -6.35
C GLY A 155 5.73 -11.98 -5.01
N GLY A 156 6.62 -12.36 -4.10
CA GLY A 156 6.25 -12.66 -2.72
C GLY A 156 5.60 -11.44 -2.10
N THR A 157 4.35 -11.59 -1.61
CA THR A 157 3.52 -10.47 -1.19
C THR A 157 2.76 -10.79 0.09
N ILE A 158 2.79 -9.86 1.05
CA ILE A 158 1.98 -9.88 2.26
C ILE A 158 1.12 -8.63 2.29
N ILE A 159 -0.16 -8.78 2.64
CA ILE A 159 -1.07 -7.67 2.95
C ILE A 159 -1.60 -7.88 4.37
N MET A 160 -1.63 -6.82 5.14
CA MET A 160 -2.14 -6.83 6.51
C MET A 160 -3.19 -5.74 6.69
N ASP A 161 -4.29 -6.08 7.38
CA ASP A 161 -5.32 -5.15 7.83
C ASP A 161 -4.99 -4.64 9.24
N HIS A 162 -5.03 -3.32 9.41
CA HIS A 162 -4.80 -2.63 10.68
C HIS A 162 -6.07 -2.01 11.26
N GLY A 163 -7.18 -2.20 10.57
CA GLY A 163 -8.49 -1.65 10.91
C GLY A 163 -8.81 -0.34 10.21
N HIS A 164 -10.10 -0.03 10.18
CA HIS A 164 -10.66 1.19 9.60
C HIS A 164 -10.24 1.45 8.14
N GLY A 165 -10.04 0.36 7.36
CA GLY A 165 -9.64 0.42 5.97
C GLY A 165 -8.15 0.72 5.74
N ILE A 166 -7.33 0.74 6.79
CA ILE A 166 -5.87 0.88 6.64
C ILE A 166 -5.24 -0.48 6.45
N SER A 167 -4.50 -0.64 5.36
CA SER A 167 -3.71 -1.83 5.07
C SER A 167 -2.26 -1.50 4.77
N THR A 168 -1.35 -2.45 5.04
CA THR A 168 0.03 -2.40 4.57
C THR A 168 0.31 -3.53 3.59
N ILE A 169 1.14 -3.22 2.59
CA ILE A 169 1.57 -4.16 1.56
C ILE A 169 3.09 -4.25 1.59
N TYR A 170 3.61 -5.48 1.60
CA TYR A 170 5.03 -5.80 1.51
C TYR A 170 5.24 -6.67 0.28
N SER A 171 6.04 -6.21 -0.70
CA SER A 171 6.20 -6.88 -1.99
C SER A 171 7.66 -7.14 -2.34
N HIS A 172 7.86 -8.00 -3.33
CA HIS A 172 9.16 -8.47 -3.82
C HIS A 172 9.93 -9.34 -2.82
N LEU A 173 9.20 -9.98 -1.89
CA LEU A 173 9.78 -10.81 -0.84
C LEU A 173 10.50 -12.04 -1.43
N GLN A 174 11.60 -12.46 -0.76
CA GLN A 174 12.26 -13.73 -1.03
C GLN A 174 11.51 -14.89 -0.38
N SER A 175 11.00 -14.65 0.83
CA SER A 175 10.19 -15.61 1.56
C SER A 175 9.07 -14.90 2.32
N VAL A 176 7.90 -15.50 2.31
CA VAL A 176 6.72 -15.16 3.11
C VAL A 176 6.75 -16.09 4.32
N MET A 177 6.69 -15.52 5.53
CA MET A 177 6.87 -16.29 6.78
C MET A 177 5.60 -16.28 7.66
N VAL A 178 4.48 -15.86 7.09
CA VAL A 178 3.18 -15.74 7.77
C VAL A 178 2.09 -16.31 6.87
N SER A 179 0.94 -16.61 7.46
CA SER A 179 -0.24 -17.13 6.77
C SER A 179 -1.44 -16.21 6.94
N VAL A 180 -2.39 -16.30 6.00
CA VAL A 180 -3.65 -15.54 6.10
C VAL A 180 -4.37 -15.89 7.40
N GLY A 181 -4.80 -14.87 8.13
CA GLY A 181 -5.45 -14.98 9.43
C GLY A 181 -4.51 -14.85 10.63
N ASP A 182 -3.19 -14.87 10.43
CA ASP A 182 -2.24 -14.67 11.51
C ASP A 182 -2.39 -13.27 12.13
N LYS A 183 -2.36 -13.23 13.45
CA LYS A 183 -2.30 -12.00 14.24
C LYS A 183 -0.85 -11.65 14.51
N ILE A 184 -0.41 -10.53 14.00
CA ILE A 184 0.97 -10.08 14.02
C ILE A 184 1.07 -8.83 14.90
N ASN A 185 2.09 -8.77 15.75
CA ASN A 185 2.41 -7.55 16.49
C ASN A 185 3.38 -6.67 15.69
N GLN A 186 3.36 -5.37 15.96
CA GLN A 186 4.35 -4.45 15.40
C GLN A 186 5.76 -4.94 15.74
N GLY A 187 6.62 -5.04 14.74
CA GLY A 187 8.02 -5.47 14.88
C GLY A 187 8.25 -6.98 14.72
N ASP A 188 7.20 -7.80 14.69
CA ASP A 188 7.33 -9.24 14.40
C ASP A 188 7.89 -9.46 12.99
N ILE A 189 8.70 -10.50 12.81
CA ILE A 189 9.27 -10.85 11.52
C ILE A 189 8.19 -11.54 10.67
N ILE A 190 7.96 -11.01 9.46
CA ILE A 190 6.93 -11.50 8.55
C ILE A 190 7.48 -12.09 7.24
N GLY A 191 8.75 -11.82 6.91
CA GLY A 191 9.37 -12.31 5.68
C GLY A 191 10.79 -11.79 5.52
N THR A 192 11.32 -11.95 4.30
CA THR A 192 12.68 -11.48 3.97
C THR A 192 12.69 -10.71 2.64
N VAL A 193 13.59 -9.73 2.55
CA VAL A 193 13.82 -8.93 1.33
C VAL A 193 14.25 -9.82 0.18
N GLY A 194 13.61 -9.66 -0.97
CA GLY A 194 13.91 -10.37 -2.19
C GLY A 194 14.03 -9.45 -3.39
N SER A 195 13.86 -10.05 -4.56
CA SER A 195 13.79 -9.39 -5.87
C SER A 195 12.83 -10.15 -6.77
N THR A 196 11.73 -10.65 -6.20
CA THR A 196 10.71 -11.43 -6.92
C THR A 196 9.76 -10.54 -7.70
N GLY A 197 8.99 -11.11 -8.61
CA GLY A 197 8.06 -10.36 -9.44
C GLY A 197 8.78 -9.40 -10.42
N ARG A 198 8.26 -8.16 -10.56
CA ARG A 198 8.82 -7.13 -11.43
C ARG A 198 9.76 -6.19 -10.66
N SER A 199 10.81 -6.72 -10.08
CA SER A 199 11.84 -5.96 -9.41
C SER A 199 13.13 -5.89 -10.24
N THR A 200 13.88 -4.81 -10.15
CA THR A 200 15.18 -4.63 -10.81
C THR A 200 16.38 -5.00 -9.92
N GLY A 201 16.13 -5.30 -8.66
CA GLY A 201 17.15 -5.67 -7.68
C GLY A 201 16.57 -5.91 -6.29
N PRO A 202 17.40 -6.32 -5.33
CA PRO A 202 16.92 -6.57 -3.97
C PRO A 202 16.34 -5.31 -3.33
N CYS A 203 15.03 -5.32 -3.10
CA CYS A 203 14.28 -4.17 -2.61
C CYS A 203 12.96 -4.62 -2.01
N LEU A 204 12.55 -3.99 -0.92
CA LEU A 204 11.19 -4.07 -0.41
C LEU A 204 10.37 -2.92 -0.99
N LEU A 205 9.31 -3.23 -1.72
CA LEU A 205 8.25 -2.27 -2.00
C LEU A 205 7.26 -2.32 -0.84
N TYR A 206 7.12 -1.20 -0.15
CA TYR A 206 6.23 -1.02 0.99
C TYR A 206 5.21 0.07 0.74
N THR A 207 3.96 -0.21 1.05
CA THR A 207 2.86 0.76 0.97
C THR A 207 2.02 0.67 2.23
N SER A 208 1.64 1.82 2.78
CA SER A 208 0.54 1.95 3.74
C SER A 208 -0.56 2.76 3.06
N ASP A 209 -1.75 2.20 2.99
CA ASP A 209 -2.84 2.74 2.15
C ASP A 209 -4.20 2.59 2.82
N ALA A 210 -5.09 3.54 2.54
CA ALA A 210 -6.49 3.48 2.96
C ALA A 210 -7.33 2.83 1.84
N ALA A 211 -8.22 1.92 2.21
CA ALA A 211 -9.03 1.10 1.28
C ALA A 211 -10.00 1.88 0.36
N ASP A 212 -10.15 3.17 0.55
CA ASP A 212 -11.17 3.99 -0.14
C ASP A 212 -10.72 4.64 -1.45
N GLU A 213 -9.54 4.30 -1.97
CA GLU A 213 -9.09 4.75 -3.28
C GLU A 213 -9.63 3.83 -4.40
N VAL A 214 -10.95 3.84 -4.62
CA VAL A 214 -11.59 3.24 -5.79
C VAL A 214 -12.41 4.30 -6.51
#